data_b7fd761ed04fe6dcd988189d7ed61fcb
#
_entry.id   b7fd761ed04fe6dcd988189d7ed61fcb
#
_cell.length_a   1.000
_cell.length_b   1.000
_cell.length_c   1.000
_cell.angle_alpha   90.00
_cell.angle_beta   90.00
_cell.angle_gamma   90.00
#
_symmetry.space_group_name_H-M   'P 1'
#
loop_
_entity.id
_entity.type
_entity.pdbx_description
1 polymer ?
#
loop_
_entity_poly.entity_id
_entity_poly.type
_entity_poly.pdbx_seq_one_letter_code
_entity_poly.pdbx_strand_id
1 'polypeptide(L)'
;MENVLLTLSSHLRTARAWGYACGDFRFADLTLPREGVRKEPRCLTDDEVRKIIDYAREPLSTIVAVTAVLGLRIGETLALRRSDVDFAKHVIRIRQSVDAATRTVGAVKSKASSADLPMSRELEARLSAHLLRHESKSDLLFVNRLGRPFSANKLREKQLYPLLDALGIPRGGFHSMRHGAASSLLAAGATPAVVQRQLRHSDARITLGIYGHVVGDEQRSVVENRSARLVN
;
A
#
# COMPACT_ATOMS: atom_id res chain seq x y z
N MET A 1 -11.94 -8.21 16.71
CA MET A 1 -11.76 -9.14 17.85
C MET A 1 -10.71 -10.22 17.55
N GLU A 2 -10.72 -10.84 16.37
CA GLU A 2 -9.74 -11.84 15.93
C GLU A 2 -8.27 -11.44 16.15
N ASN A 3 -7.90 -10.19 15.78
CA ASN A 3 -6.54 -9.67 15.99
C ASN A 3 -6.13 -9.59 17.47
N VAL A 4 -7.06 -9.33 18.37
CA VAL A 4 -6.80 -9.30 19.82
C VAL A 4 -6.47 -10.70 20.32
N LEU A 5 -7.23 -11.70 19.87
CA LEU A 5 -7.00 -13.10 20.24
C LEU A 5 -5.69 -13.64 19.65
N LEU A 6 -5.37 -13.31 18.40
CA LEU A 6 -4.10 -13.67 17.78
C LEU A 6 -2.92 -13.07 18.56
N THR A 7 -3.04 -11.80 18.95
CA THR A 7 -2.02 -11.12 19.77
C THR A 7 -1.88 -11.78 21.13
N LEU A 8 -2.98 -12.02 21.83
CA LEU A 8 -2.97 -12.70 23.13
C LEU A 8 -2.40 -14.11 23.04
N SER A 9 -2.79 -14.88 22.02
CA SER A 9 -2.25 -16.23 21.75
C SER A 9 -0.72 -16.18 21.57
N SER A 10 -0.24 -15.20 20.81
CA SER A 10 1.21 -15.03 20.60
C SER A 10 1.95 -14.70 21.92
N HIS A 11 1.38 -13.81 22.74
CA HIS A 11 1.98 -13.43 24.04
C HIS A 11 2.00 -14.62 25.01
N LEU A 12 0.90 -15.37 25.12
CA LEU A 12 0.83 -16.55 25.99
C LEU A 12 1.82 -17.64 25.54
N ARG A 13 1.96 -17.83 24.21
CA ARG A 13 2.96 -18.78 23.67
C ARG A 13 4.39 -18.37 24.04
N THR A 14 4.70 -17.09 23.91
CA THR A 14 6.01 -16.54 24.27
C THR A 14 6.27 -16.65 25.78
N ALA A 15 5.28 -16.32 26.62
CA ALA A 15 5.38 -16.45 28.06
C ALA A 15 5.66 -17.90 28.49
N ARG A 16 4.96 -18.87 27.89
CA ARG A 16 5.22 -20.31 28.12
C ARG A 16 6.64 -20.71 27.72
N ALA A 17 7.11 -20.23 26.56
CA ALA A 17 8.48 -20.49 26.11
C ALA A 17 9.53 -19.92 27.06
N TRP A 18 9.21 -18.87 27.80
CA TRP A 18 10.07 -18.28 28.85
C TRP A 18 9.90 -18.92 30.22
N GLY A 19 9.09 -19.99 30.33
CA GLY A 19 8.90 -20.73 31.59
C GLY A 19 7.85 -20.14 32.55
N TYR A 20 7.09 -19.14 32.12
CA TYR A 20 5.99 -18.63 32.94
C TYR A 20 4.82 -19.61 32.93
N ALA A 21 4.26 -19.88 34.11
CA ALA A 21 3.04 -20.70 34.24
C ALA A 21 1.85 -19.92 33.66
N CYS A 22 1.43 -20.26 32.46
CA CYS A 22 0.18 -19.81 31.87
C CYS A 22 -0.81 -20.97 31.97
N GLY A 23 -1.97 -20.76 32.57
CA GLY A 23 -3.05 -21.77 32.62
C GLY A 23 -3.39 -22.31 31.22
N ASP A 24 -3.99 -23.48 31.16
CA ASP A 24 -4.43 -24.12 29.91
C ASP A 24 -5.64 -23.41 29.33
N PHE A 25 -5.39 -22.24 28.75
CA PHE A 25 -6.41 -21.48 28.07
C PHE A 25 -6.47 -21.92 26.58
N ARG A 26 -7.62 -22.44 26.18
CA ARG A 26 -7.91 -22.83 24.79
C ARG A 26 -8.78 -21.79 24.15
N PHE A 27 -8.28 -21.12 23.11
CA PHE A 27 -9.06 -20.12 22.35
C PHE A 27 -10.27 -20.74 21.64
N ALA A 28 -10.25 -22.05 21.36
CA ALA A 28 -11.36 -22.79 20.79
C ALA A 28 -12.59 -22.84 21.70
N ASP A 29 -12.41 -22.65 23.02
CA ASP A 29 -13.49 -22.70 24.00
C ASP A 29 -14.19 -21.33 24.14
N LEU A 30 -13.70 -20.29 23.47
CA LEU A 30 -14.31 -18.98 23.47
C LEU A 30 -15.45 -18.87 22.46
N THR A 31 -16.65 -18.63 22.95
CA THR A 31 -17.74 -18.18 22.09
C THR A 31 -17.55 -16.71 21.77
N LEU A 32 -17.03 -16.44 20.57
CA LEU A 32 -16.86 -15.07 20.11
C LEU A 32 -18.20 -14.48 19.69
N PRO A 33 -18.47 -13.18 20.02
CA PRO A 33 -19.59 -12.49 19.42
C PRO A 33 -19.50 -12.59 17.89
N ARG A 34 -20.63 -12.84 17.22
CA ARG A 34 -20.68 -12.82 15.77
C ARG A 34 -20.13 -11.46 15.29
N GLU A 35 -19.10 -11.49 14.46
CA GLU A 35 -18.62 -10.28 13.81
C GLU A 35 -19.79 -9.67 13.02
N GLY A 36 -20.08 -8.40 13.29
CA GLY A 36 -20.94 -7.61 12.41
C GLY A 36 -20.34 -7.60 11.00
N VAL A 37 -21.16 -7.27 10.01
CA VAL A 37 -20.72 -7.18 8.61
C VAL A 37 -19.38 -6.44 8.54
N ARG A 38 -18.33 -7.15 8.15
CA ARG A 38 -16.99 -6.57 7.95
C ARG A 38 -17.13 -5.45 6.93
N LYS A 39 -16.93 -4.20 7.36
CA LYS A 39 -16.87 -3.09 6.40
C LYS A 39 -15.68 -3.34 5.48
N GLU A 40 -15.96 -3.46 4.20
CA GLU A 40 -14.88 -3.57 3.21
C GLU A 40 -13.92 -2.39 3.33
N PRO A 41 -12.60 -2.65 3.25
CA PRO A 41 -11.62 -1.56 3.26
C PRO A 41 -11.92 -0.62 2.08
N ARG A 42 -12.10 0.66 2.36
CA ARG A 42 -12.31 1.64 1.30
C ARG A 42 -11.10 1.67 0.35
N CYS A 43 -11.37 1.57 -0.94
CA CYS A 43 -10.44 1.88 -2.02
C CYS A 43 -10.66 3.31 -2.49
N LEU A 44 -9.60 4.07 -2.73
CA LEU A 44 -9.69 5.35 -3.44
C LEU A 44 -9.66 5.06 -4.95
N THR A 45 -10.60 5.63 -5.68
CA THR A 45 -10.65 5.52 -7.15
C THR A 45 -9.55 6.34 -7.81
N ASP A 46 -9.24 6.06 -9.07
CA ASP A 46 -8.23 6.83 -9.83
C ASP A 46 -8.63 8.30 -9.96
N ASP A 47 -9.94 8.61 -10.12
CA ASP A 47 -10.44 9.99 -10.18
C ASP A 47 -10.30 10.72 -8.84
N GLU A 48 -10.57 10.03 -7.73
CA GLU A 48 -10.34 10.59 -6.39
C GLU A 48 -8.86 10.86 -6.15
N VAL A 49 -7.99 9.92 -6.52
CA VAL A 49 -6.53 10.07 -6.42
C VAL A 49 -6.03 11.21 -7.30
N ARG A 50 -6.54 11.35 -8.52
CA ARG A 50 -6.23 12.48 -9.42
C ARG A 50 -6.60 13.81 -8.77
N LYS A 51 -7.81 13.96 -8.25
CA LYS A 51 -8.24 15.16 -7.52
C LYS A 51 -7.30 15.46 -6.33
N ILE A 52 -6.92 14.45 -5.55
CA ILE A 52 -6.00 14.64 -4.44
C ILE A 52 -4.64 15.16 -4.95
N ILE A 53 -4.10 14.59 -6.04
CA ILE A 53 -2.84 15.03 -6.63
C ILE A 53 -2.91 16.47 -7.11
N ASP A 54 -4.01 16.86 -7.76
CA ASP A 54 -4.18 18.19 -8.35
C ASP A 54 -4.32 19.28 -7.28
N TYR A 55 -4.99 18.99 -6.18
CA TYR A 55 -5.28 19.98 -5.12
C TYR A 55 -4.33 19.90 -3.92
N ALA A 56 -3.55 18.84 -3.78
CA ALA A 56 -2.57 18.73 -2.70
C ALA A 56 -1.38 19.67 -2.93
N ARG A 57 -0.92 20.28 -1.84
CA ARG A 57 0.35 21.03 -1.84
C ARG A 57 1.54 20.08 -1.79
N GLU A 58 2.67 20.50 -2.38
CA GLU A 58 3.92 19.75 -2.22
C GLU A 58 4.40 19.74 -0.76
N PRO A 59 5.01 18.66 -0.29
CA PRO A 59 5.35 17.44 -1.02
C PRO A 59 4.23 16.37 -1.05
N LEU A 60 3.05 16.65 -0.45
CA LEU A 60 1.97 15.66 -0.36
C LEU A 60 1.51 15.22 -1.75
N SER A 61 1.39 16.12 -2.72
CA SER A 61 0.99 15.81 -4.09
C SER A 61 1.90 14.73 -4.71
N THR A 62 3.22 14.92 -4.64
CA THR A 62 4.19 13.94 -5.16
C THR A 62 4.20 12.65 -4.34
N ILE A 63 4.08 12.71 -3.01
CA ILE A 63 3.96 11.52 -2.14
C ILE A 63 2.74 10.68 -2.54
N VAL A 64 1.59 11.32 -2.77
CA VAL A 64 0.36 10.65 -3.19
C VAL A 64 0.55 10.01 -4.57
N ALA A 65 1.10 10.75 -5.54
CA ALA A 65 1.35 10.24 -6.88
C ALA A 65 2.24 9.00 -6.86
N VAL A 66 3.39 9.05 -6.18
CA VAL A 66 4.31 7.90 -6.05
C VAL A 66 3.62 6.71 -5.36
N THR A 67 2.90 6.99 -4.26
CA THR A 67 2.21 5.95 -3.49
C THR A 67 1.14 5.26 -4.31
N ALA A 68 0.31 6.01 -5.04
CA ALA A 68 -0.81 5.48 -5.80
C ALA A 68 -0.36 4.79 -7.10
N VAL A 69 0.49 5.44 -7.90
CA VAL A 69 0.95 4.89 -9.19
C VAL A 69 1.72 3.58 -9.01
N LEU A 70 2.63 3.53 -8.05
CA LEU A 70 3.44 2.34 -7.79
C LEU A 70 2.81 1.37 -6.81
N GLY A 71 1.71 1.74 -6.17
CA GLY A 71 1.05 0.94 -5.14
C GLY A 71 1.92 0.72 -3.90
N LEU A 72 2.78 1.68 -3.52
CA LEU A 72 3.71 1.54 -2.41
C LEU A 72 2.99 1.59 -1.05
N ARG A 73 3.59 0.96 -0.04
CA ARG A 73 3.26 1.28 1.35
C ARG A 73 3.79 2.67 1.67
N ILE A 74 3.05 3.47 2.43
CA ILE A 74 3.48 4.84 2.75
C ILE A 74 4.88 4.88 3.38
N GLY A 75 5.23 3.92 4.23
CA GLY A 75 6.57 3.83 4.81
C GLY A 75 7.66 3.61 3.77
N GLU A 76 7.38 2.86 2.70
CA GLU A 76 8.29 2.66 1.57
C GLU A 76 8.46 3.96 0.79
N THR A 77 7.36 4.65 0.47
CA THR A 77 7.40 5.96 -0.20
C THR A 77 8.23 6.99 0.59
N LEU A 78 8.02 7.08 1.91
CA LEU A 78 8.73 8.04 2.76
C LEU A 78 10.20 7.69 3.00
N ALA A 79 10.61 6.45 2.72
CA ALA A 79 12.00 5.98 2.83
C ALA A 79 12.78 6.08 1.53
N LEU A 80 12.14 6.47 0.41
CA LEU A 80 12.80 6.60 -0.87
C LEU A 80 13.95 7.61 -0.81
N ARG A 81 15.06 7.22 -1.41
CA ARG A 81 16.25 8.07 -1.59
C ARG A 81 16.30 8.65 -3.00
N ARG A 82 17.04 9.73 -3.16
CA ARG A 82 17.35 10.30 -4.48
C ARG A 82 18.07 9.27 -5.37
N SER A 83 18.99 8.51 -4.78
CA SER A 83 19.74 7.42 -5.42
C SER A 83 18.89 6.21 -5.81
N ASP A 84 17.68 6.08 -5.25
CA ASP A 84 16.75 5.00 -5.62
C ASP A 84 16.03 5.27 -6.94
N VAL A 85 16.01 6.51 -7.43
CA VAL A 85 15.39 6.90 -8.69
C VAL A 85 16.40 6.79 -9.82
N ASP A 86 16.28 5.78 -10.66
CA ASP A 86 17.14 5.55 -11.81
C ASP A 86 16.43 5.99 -13.10
N PHE A 87 16.64 7.24 -13.48
CA PHE A 87 16.04 7.82 -14.69
C PHE A 87 16.56 7.18 -15.99
N ALA A 88 17.80 6.67 -15.98
CA ALA A 88 18.37 6.04 -17.15
C ALA A 88 17.75 4.67 -17.45
N LYS A 89 17.36 3.94 -16.40
CA LYS A 89 16.70 2.63 -16.51
C LYS A 89 15.19 2.71 -16.39
N HIS A 90 14.62 3.89 -16.17
CA HIS A 90 13.19 4.10 -15.92
C HIS A 90 12.63 3.26 -14.77
N VAL A 91 13.39 3.13 -13.68
CA VAL A 91 13.00 2.33 -12.52
C VAL A 91 13.20 3.07 -11.21
N ILE A 92 12.38 2.72 -10.22
CA ILE A 92 12.55 3.13 -8.82
C ILE A 92 12.83 1.90 -7.97
N ARG A 93 13.88 1.98 -7.14
CA ARG A 93 14.34 0.88 -6.29
C ARG A 93 13.70 0.98 -4.93
N ILE A 94 12.95 -0.05 -4.54
CA ILE A 94 12.35 -0.14 -3.22
C ILE A 94 13.25 -1.02 -2.35
N ARG A 95 13.92 -0.43 -1.38
CA ARG A 95 14.91 -1.11 -0.49
C ARG A 95 14.64 -0.90 0.98
N GLN A 96 13.93 0.17 1.31
CA GLN A 96 13.79 0.65 2.68
C GLN A 96 12.35 1.01 2.99
N SER A 97 12.06 1.12 4.28
CA SER A 97 10.77 1.59 4.80
C SER A 97 11.00 2.40 6.07
N VAL A 98 10.22 3.45 6.26
CA VAL A 98 10.16 4.19 7.52
C VAL A 98 9.29 3.41 8.49
N ASP A 99 9.82 3.12 9.67
CA ASP A 99 9.03 2.60 10.77
C ASP A 99 8.04 3.67 11.29
N ALA A 100 6.79 3.29 11.46
CA ALA A 100 5.72 4.23 11.81
C ALA A 100 5.83 4.77 13.24
N ALA A 101 6.38 3.99 14.18
CA ALA A 101 6.49 4.35 15.59
C ALA A 101 7.76 5.16 15.84
N THR A 102 8.92 4.66 15.42
CA THR A 102 10.23 5.26 15.68
C THR A 102 10.63 6.31 14.65
N ARG A 103 10.05 6.28 13.46
CA ARG A 103 10.41 7.08 12.27
C ARG A 103 11.86 6.83 11.82
N THR A 104 12.42 5.69 12.14
CA THR A 104 13.72 5.26 11.64
C THR A 104 13.57 4.63 10.26
N VAL A 105 14.55 4.87 9.39
CA VAL A 105 14.64 4.22 8.09
C VAL A 105 15.37 2.90 8.27
N GLY A 106 14.74 1.81 7.86
CA GLY A 106 15.31 0.47 7.93
C GLY A 106 15.05 -0.30 6.64
N ALA A 107 15.70 -1.45 6.51
CA ALA A 107 15.43 -2.35 5.40
C ALA A 107 13.96 -2.79 5.37
N VAL A 108 13.42 -3.08 4.20
CA VAL A 108 12.07 -3.66 4.08
C VAL A 108 12.00 -5.01 4.80
N LYS A 109 10.82 -5.31 5.38
CA LYS A 109 10.61 -6.47 6.28
C LYS A 109 10.81 -7.83 5.62
N SER A 110 10.80 -7.93 4.30
CA SER A 110 10.96 -9.20 3.57
C SER A 110 11.68 -8.99 2.25
N LYS A 111 12.32 -10.05 1.72
CA LYS A 111 12.91 -10.04 0.38
C LYS A 111 11.87 -9.72 -0.70
N ALA A 112 10.63 -10.19 -0.55
CA ALA A 112 9.54 -9.89 -1.49
C ALA A 112 9.18 -8.39 -1.54
N SER A 113 9.44 -7.64 -0.47
CA SER A 113 9.20 -6.20 -0.43
C SER A 113 10.29 -5.38 -1.12
N SER A 114 11.47 -5.97 -1.39
CA SER A 114 12.55 -5.33 -2.15
C SER A 114 12.34 -5.60 -3.65
N ALA A 115 12.21 -4.54 -4.45
CA ALA A 115 12.01 -4.67 -5.89
C ALA A 115 12.46 -3.41 -6.63
N ASP A 116 12.72 -3.58 -7.94
CA ASP A 116 12.82 -2.49 -8.90
C ASP A 116 11.49 -2.41 -9.63
N LEU A 117 10.85 -1.25 -9.55
CA LEU A 117 9.54 -1.02 -10.17
C LEU A 117 9.70 -0.07 -11.37
N PRO A 118 9.02 -0.35 -12.49
CA PRO A 118 9.06 0.55 -13.64
C PRO A 118 8.37 1.88 -13.30
N MET A 119 8.88 2.97 -13.83
CA MET A 119 8.27 4.29 -13.76
C MET A 119 7.66 4.66 -15.10
N SER A 120 6.50 5.32 -15.09
CA SER A 120 5.96 6.00 -16.27
C SER A 120 6.67 7.33 -16.48
N ARG A 121 6.61 7.85 -17.72
CA ARG A 121 7.19 9.16 -18.08
C ARG A 121 6.59 10.30 -17.23
N GLU A 122 5.31 10.22 -16.94
CA GLU A 122 4.60 11.22 -16.12
C GLU A 122 5.11 11.22 -14.68
N LEU A 123 5.35 10.03 -14.11
CA LEU A 123 5.92 9.90 -12.77
C LEU A 123 7.36 10.40 -12.73
N GLU A 124 8.16 10.10 -13.74
CA GLU A 124 9.53 10.60 -13.89
C GLU A 124 9.58 12.12 -13.97
N ALA A 125 8.73 12.73 -14.80
CA ALA A 125 8.64 14.18 -14.91
C ALA A 125 8.28 14.82 -13.57
N ARG A 126 7.34 14.23 -12.83
CA ARG A 126 6.94 14.70 -11.50
C ARG A 126 8.07 14.59 -10.49
N LEU A 127 8.79 13.47 -10.47
CA LEU A 127 9.92 13.25 -9.57
C LEU A 127 11.09 14.20 -9.90
N SER A 128 11.39 14.40 -11.18
CA SER A 128 12.39 15.39 -11.62
C SER A 128 12.03 16.80 -11.15
N ALA A 129 10.78 17.22 -11.34
CA ALA A 129 10.31 18.53 -10.88
C ALA A 129 10.38 18.65 -9.35
N HIS A 130 10.06 17.59 -8.61
CA HIS A 130 10.18 17.55 -7.16
C HIS A 130 11.64 17.70 -6.71
N LEU A 131 12.57 16.97 -7.34
CA LEU A 131 13.99 17.01 -7.03
C LEU A 131 14.60 18.39 -7.29
N LEU A 132 14.18 19.08 -8.37
CA LEU A 132 14.64 20.43 -8.70
C LEU A 132 14.12 21.49 -7.73
N ARG A 133 12.89 21.33 -7.22
CA ARG A 133 12.27 22.31 -6.29
C ARG A 133 12.71 22.14 -4.84
N HIS A 134 13.13 20.94 -4.46
CA HIS A 134 13.42 20.58 -3.09
C HIS A 134 14.88 20.15 -2.94
N GLU A 135 15.79 21.10 -2.97
CA GLU A 135 17.17 20.84 -2.56
C GLU A 135 17.21 20.51 -1.06
N SER A 136 17.77 19.37 -0.73
CA SER A 136 17.96 18.93 0.64
C SER A 136 19.33 18.29 0.80
N LYS A 137 19.98 18.53 1.93
CA LYS A 137 21.21 17.82 2.32
C LYS A 137 20.95 16.34 2.64
N SER A 138 19.70 15.96 2.85
CA SER A 138 19.30 14.56 3.07
C SER A 138 19.27 13.80 1.75
N ASP A 139 19.73 12.55 1.78
CA ASP A 139 19.58 11.63 0.65
C ASP A 139 18.11 11.20 0.42
N LEU A 140 17.25 11.35 1.44
CA LEU A 140 15.83 11.02 1.32
C LEU A 140 15.11 11.96 0.36
N LEU A 141 14.22 11.39 -0.45
CA LEU A 141 13.39 12.12 -1.41
C LEU A 141 12.38 13.03 -0.71
N PHE A 142 11.78 12.55 0.37
CA PHE A 142 10.74 13.26 1.12
C PHE A 142 11.16 13.50 2.56
N VAL A 143 11.51 14.74 2.87
CA VAL A 143 11.93 15.14 4.20
C VAL A 143 11.15 16.35 4.71
N ASN A 144 10.98 16.42 6.03
CA ASN A 144 10.44 17.57 6.70
C ASN A 144 11.51 18.68 6.81
N ARG A 145 11.14 19.84 7.39
CA ARG A 145 12.04 21.00 7.57
C ARG A 145 13.31 20.69 8.39
N LEU A 146 13.32 19.58 9.14
CA LEU A 146 14.47 19.13 9.94
C LEU A 146 15.32 18.07 9.21
N GLY A 147 15.10 17.83 7.92
CA GLY A 147 15.78 16.80 7.14
C GLY A 147 15.45 15.36 7.54
N ARG A 148 14.39 15.14 8.33
CA ARG A 148 13.95 13.82 8.81
C ARG A 148 12.76 13.31 7.98
N PRO A 149 12.54 11.98 7.91
CA PRO A 149 11.36 11.43 7.27
C PRO A 149 10.06 12.03 7.82
N PHE A 150 9.06 12.19 6.97
CA PHE A 150 7.72 12.58 7.42
C PHE A 150 7.11 11.49 8.31
N SER A 151 6.23 11.90 9.22
CA SER A 151 5.35 10.99 9.93
C SER A 151 4.13 10.70 9.06
N ALA A 152 3.92 9.44 8.67
CA ALA A 152 2.75 9.03 7.90
C ALA A 152 1.43 9.42 8.58
N ASN A 153 1.36 9.28 9.91
CA ASN A 153 0.18 9.69 10.70
C ASN A 153 -0.06 11.20 10.64
N LYS A 154 1.01 12.01 10.82
CA LYS A 154 0.87 13.48 10.75
C LYS A 154 0.51 13.94 9.34
N LEU A 155 1.08 13.35 8.28
CA LEU A 155 0.70 13.64 6.90
C LEU A 155 -0.78 13.33 6.66
N ARG A 156 -1.23 12.15 7.12
CA ARG A 156 -2.62 11.74 6.99
C ARG A 156 -3.58 12.69 7.71
N GLU A 157 -3.31 12.98 8.98
CA GLU A 157 -4.24 13.73 9.84
C GLU A 157 -4.21 15.24 9.59
N LYS A 158 -3.02 15.79 9.27
CA LYS A 158 -2.85 17.24 9.15
C LYS A 158 -2.92 17.75 7.71
N GLN A 159 -2.80 16.89 6.71
CA GLN A 159 -2.80 17.29 5.31
C GLN A 159 -3.79 16.49 4.47
N LEU A 160 -3.74 15.14 4.49
CA LEU A 160 -4.59 14.33 3.64
C LEU A 160 -6.07 14.43 4.05
N TYR A 161 -6.40 14.20 5.32
CA TYR A 161 -7.79 14.22 5.77
C TYR A 161 -8.47 15.58 5.59
N PRO A 162 -7.87 16.73 5.97
CA PRO A 162 -8.46 18.03 5.67
C PRO A 162 -8.68 18.27 4.18
N LEU A 163 -7.77 17.79 3.32
CA LEU A 163 -7.94 17.89 1.87
C LEU A 163 -9.10 17.02 1.37
N LEU A 164 -9.21 15.77 1.84
CA LEU A 164 -10.32 14.89 1.48
C LEU A 164 -11.66 15.48 1.89
N ASP A 165 -11.75 16.05 3.10
CA ASP A 165 -12.95 16.71 3.60
C ASP A 165 -13.32 17.92 2.71
N ALA A 166 -12.34 18.74 2.31
CA ALA A 166 -12.55 19.89 1.43
C ALA A 166 -12.98 19.50 0.01
N LEU A 167 -12.54 18.33 -0.47
CA LEU A 167 -12.91 17.79 -1.77
C LEU A 167 -14.22 16.98 -1.76
N GLY A 168 -14.85 16.81 -0.62
CA GLY A 168 -16.02 15.94 -0.44
C GLY A 168 -15.73 14.47 -0.66
N ILE A 169 -14.47 14.06 -0.55
CA ILE A 169 -14.04 12.67 -0.71
C ILE A 169 -14.08 12.00 0.67
N PRO A 170 -14.85 10.90 0.87
CA PRO A 170 -14.87 10.20 2.13
C PRO A 170 -13.45 9.76 2.55
N ARG A 171 -13.13 9.90 3.83
CA ARG A 171 -11.76 9.65 4.33
C ARG A 171 -11.27 8.25 4.04
N GLY A 172 -10.11 8.18 3.39
CA GLY A 172 -9.31 7.00 3.16
C GLY A 172 -7.83 7.32 3.47
N GLY A 173 -7.08 6.36 3.98
CA GLY A 173 -5.66 6.55 4.26
C GLY A 173 -4.80 6.21 3.03
N PHE A 174 -3.48 6.35 3.18
CA PHE A 174 -2.53 5.94 2.13
C PHE A 174 -2.66 4.46 1.72
N HIS A 175 -3.12 3.62 2.64
CA HIS A 175 -3.36 2.20 2.33
C HIS A 175 -4.54 2.00 1.37
N SER A 176 -5.55 2.89 1.45
CA SER A 176 -6.68 2.90 0.52
C SER A 176 -6.26 3.23 -0.93
N MET A 177 -5.19 4.02 -1.12
CA MET A 177 -4.59 4.29 -2.44
C MET A 177 -3.95 3.03 -3.01
N ARG A 178 -3.24 2.27 -2.17
CA ARG A 178 -2.63 1.01 -2.57
C ARG A 178 -3.69 -0.06 -2.92
N HIS A 179 -4.79 -0.12 -2.19
CA HIS A 179 -5.91 -0.98 -2.53
C HIS A 179 -6.57 -0.53 -3.84
N GLY A 180 -6.76 0.78 -4.02
CA GLY A 180 -7.24 1.35 -5.29
C GLY A 180 -6.33 0.98 -6.46
N ALA A 181 -5.01 1.11 -6.31
CA ALA A 181 -4.04 0.70 -7.33
C ALA A 181 -4.17 -0.79 -7.71
N ALA A 182 -4.40 -1.68 -6.71
CA ALA A 182 -4.65 -3.09 -6.99
C ALA A 182 -5.90 -3.31 -7.84
N SER A 183 -7.00 -2.67 -7.45
CA SER A 183 -8.28 -2.77 -8.15
C SER A 183 -8.20 -2.17 -9.57
N SER A 184 -7.55 -1.02 -9.72
CA SER A 184 -7.34 -0.36 -11.01
C SER A 184 -6.50 -1.21 -11.97
N LEU A 185 -5.40 -1.80 -11.48
CA LEU A 185 -4.57 -2.70 -12.29
C LEU A 185 -5.35 -3.94 -12.75
N LEU A 186 -6.16 -4.54 -11.86
CA LEU A 186 -7.02 -5.67 -12.22
C LEU A 186 -8.07 -5.28 -13.26
N ALA A 187 -8.74 -4.14 -13.05
CA ALA A 187 -9.71 -3.60 -14.00
C ALA A 187 -9.10 -3.27 -15.37
N ALA A 188 -7.82 -2.89 -15.41
CA ALA A 188 -7.05 -2.71 -16.64
C ALA A 188 -6.59 -4.03 -17.30
N GLY A 189 -7.01 -5.19 -16.78
CA GLY A 189 -6.70 -6.50 -17.34
C GLY A 189 -5.37 -7.11 -16.88
N ALA A 190 -4.71 -6.53 -15.86
CA ALA A 190 -3.50 -7.14 -15.31
C ALA A 190 -3.85 -8.45 -14.58
N THR A 191 -3.07 -9.49 -14.80
CA THR A 191 -3.27 -10.76 -14.10
C THR A 191 -2.97 -10.61 -12.61
N PRO A 192 -3.58 -11.41 -11.72
CA PRO A 192 -3.27 -11.40 -10.29
C PRO A 192 -1.77 -11.54 -9.98
N ALA A 193 -1.03 -12.30 -10.79
CA ALA A 193 0.42 -12.47 -10.64
C ALA A 193 1.19 -11.17 -10.92
N VAL A 194 0.77 -10.40 -11.92
CA VAL A 194 1.35 -9.07 -12.22
C VAL A 194 1.05 -8.11 -11.09
N VAL A 195 -0.19 -8.05 -10.61
CA VAL A 195 -0.59 -7.20 -9.49
C VAL A 195 0.15 -7.57 -8.21
N GLN A 196 0.27 -8.87 -7.90
CA GLN A 196 1.05 -9.36 -6.75
C GLN A 196 2.50 -8.90 -6.81
N ARG A 197 3.14 -9.01 -7.99
CA ARG A 197 4.52 -8.56 -8.21
C ARG A 197 4.66 -7.05 -8.08
N GLN A 198 3.76 -6.28 -8.71
CA GLN A 198 3.75 -4.81 -8.63
C GLN A 198 3.62 -4.32 -7.20
N LEU A 199 2.67 -4.89 -6.46
CA LEU A 199 2.40 -4.51 -5.07
C LEU A 199 3.35 -5.18 -4.08
N ARG A 200 4.10 -6.20 -4.49
CA ARG A 200 5.03 -6.96 -3.63
C ARG A 200 4.29 -7.57 -2.43
N HIS A 201 3.14 -8.20 -2.71
CA HIS A 201 2.41 -8.97 -1.70
C HIS A 201 3.18 -10.27 -1.43
N SER A 202 3.53 -10.49 -0.17
CA SER A 202 4.17 -11.75 0.27
C SER A 202 3.23 -12.95 0.22
N ASP A 203 1.92 -12.69 0.28
CA ASP A 203 0.87 -13.71 0.23
C ASP A 203 -0.06 -13.43 -0.95
N ALA A 204 -0.18 -14.39 -1.86
CA ALA A 204 -1.06 -14.31 -3.03
C ALA A 204 -2.54 -14.16 -2.65
N ARG A 205 -2.94 -14.66 -1.47
CA ARG A 205 -4.33 -14.58 -0.97
C ARG A 205 -4.79 -13.13 -0.83
N ILE A 206 -3.88 -12.20 -0.54
CA ILE A 206 -4.22 -10.77 -0.45
C ILE A 206 -4.68 -10.24 -1.81
N THR A 207 -3.95 -10.58 -2.88
CA THR A 207 -4.31 -10.16 -4.24
C THR A 207 -5.56 -10.88 -4.74
N LEU A 208 -5.68 -12.19 -4.45
CA LEU A 208 -6.86 -12.99 -4.83
C LEU A 208 -8.12 -12.52 -4.13
N GLY A 209 -8.04 -12.07 -2.87
CA GLY A 209 -9.17 -11.48 -2.16
C GLY A 209 -9.69 -10.21 -2.84
N ILE A 210 -8.81 -9.38 -3.39
CA ILE A 210 -9.19 -8.19 -4.17
C ILE A 210 -9.77 -8.61 -5.53
N TYR A 211 -9.15 -9.62 -6.17
CA TYR A 211 -9.56 -10.13 -7.48
C TYR A 211 -11.01 -10.66 -7.46
N GLY A 212 -11.40 -11.39 -6.42
CA GLY A 212 -12.74 -11.95 -6.28
C GLY A 212 -13.86 -10.89 -6.27
N HIS A 213 -13.55 -9.64 -5.91
CA HIS A 213 -14.52 -8.53 -5.94
C HIS A 213 -14.55 -7.78 -7.28
N VAL A 214 -13.49 -7.88 -8.08
CA VAL A 214 -13.36 -7.17 -9.37
C VAL A 214 -13.86 -8.04 -10.53
N VAL A 215 -13.73 -9.37 -10.42
CA VAL A 215 -14.15 -10.33 -11.45
C VAL A 215 -15.62 -10.70 -11.22
N GLY A 216 -16.51 -9.97 -11.91
CA GLY A 216 -17.94 -10.29 -11.96
C GLY A 216 -18.22 -11.45 -12.93
N ASP A 217 -19.02 -11.22 -13.99
CA ASP A 217 -19.50 -12.24 -14.96
C ASP A 217 -18.44 -12.75 -15.96
N GLU A 218 -17.15 -12.56 -15.71
CA GLU A 218 -16.07 -12.97 -16.62
C GLU A 218 -16.01 -14.48 -16.84
N GLN A 219 -16.50 -15.30 -15.90
CA GLN A 219 -16.53 -16.75 -16.04
C GLN A 219 -17.29 -17.18 -17.30
N ARG A 220 -18.43 -16.54 -17.55
CA ARG A 220 -19.26 -16.84 -18.72
C ARG A 220 -18.54 -16.48 -20.01
N SER A 221 -17.99 -15.29 -20.12
CA SER A 221 -17.27 -14.83 -21.30
C SER A 221 -16.03 -15.69 -21.62
N VAL A 222 -15.31 -16.12 -20.58
CA VAL A 222 -14.15 -17.02 -20.74
C VAL A 222 -14.59 -18.38 -21.26
N VAL A 223 -15.69 -18.95 -20.76
CA VAL A 223 -16.23 -20.22 -21.22
C VAL A 223 -16.76 -20.12 -22.67
N GLU A 224 -17.47 -19.05 -23.00
CA GLU A 224 -17.97 -18.79 -24.35
C GLU A 224 -16.83 -18.65 -25.35
N ASN A 225 -15.79 -17.86 -25.02
CA ASN A 225 -14.59 -17.69 -25.84
C ASN A 225 -13.84 -19.02 -26.04
N ARG A 226 -13.75 -19.86 -25.02
CA ARG A 226 -13.14 -21.18 -25.13
C ARG A 226 -13.98 -22.10 -26.01
N SER A 227 -15.30 -22.09 -25.82
CA SER A 227 -16.21 -22.90 -26.61
C SER A 227 -16.16 -22.56 -28.08
N ALA A 228 -16.14 -21.27 -28.43
CA ALA A 228 -15.99 -20.78 -29.81
C ALA A 228 -14.70 -21.25 -30.50
N ARG A 229 -13.63 -21.48 -29.73
CA ARG A 229 -12.35 -21.98 -30.28
C ARG A 229 -12.31 -23.50 -30.44
N LEU A 230 -13.13 -24.25 -29.70
CA LEU A 230 -13.05 -25.70 -29.66
C LEU A 230 -14.18 -26.41 -30.43
N VAL A 231 -15.31 -25.74 -30.64
CA VAL A 231 -16.56 -26.33 -31.15
C VAL A 231 -16.99 -25.74 -32.50
N ASN A 232 -16.25 -24.78 -33.04
CA ASN A 232 -16.44 -24.21 -34.41
C ASN A 232 -15.45 -24.80 -35.39
#